data_70948aa471a05de67884f259cdedf629
#
_entry.id   70948aa471a05de67884f259cdedf629
#
_cell.length_a   1.000
_cell.length_b   1.000
_cell.length_c   1.000
_cell.angle_alpha   90.00
_cell.angle_beta   90.00
_cell.angle_gamma   90.00
#
_symmetry.space_group_name_H-M   'P 1'
#
loop_
_entity.id
_entity.type
_entity.pdbx_description
1 polymer ?
#
loop_
_entity_poly.entity_id
_entity_poly.type
_entity_poly.pdbx_seq_one_letter_code
_entity_poly.pdbx_strand_id
1 'polypeptide(L)'
;MVGRHGTRPTWRDAIDHDTLSGDRATPHTADATPVLRGERTIGNTAMGLGGLRGSMSDTFVVVGGDAAGMAAASKAKRDDPDLDVVVFEKGEWVSYGACGLPYYVKGEIQSLDHLVSVTPEEFREERDVDLRTGHEVVAIDPDDRTVTAESDDGEVVQSYDHLLIATGAAATVPPIAGTDREGVYTLGSMSDGKELREYVARARGGESLQQPDRGPACQYLETCTGPVGIVGGGYIGIEMAEALAANGFEVHLFQRGDAVLTGFSDATSEAVADHLREQDVVLYLDAEVEELAGEDEIEAVVTADDRVPVDMALLGTGVRPRTALAEDAGIEIGETGAIATDAYRETSAPDVYAAGDCAESTHVVTGEPAYVPLALTANRHGRAVGQTVAGTPTEGGGIAGTAAVKAFDVEAARTGLVGPRAARTAGFDPVTETITAKSRAGYYPEGGTVTVTLTADRDSGRLLGASLVSEYGEGAVHRSHAIVGAITEGATVADLENYDLAYAPPFNTTWDPVLVAAKVLSGTLR
;
A
#
# COMPACT_ATOMS: atom_id res chain seq x y z
N MET A 1 15.47 -52.50 18.25
CA MET A 1 16.10 -51.94 17.03
C MET A 1 15.52 -50.55 16.83
N VAL A 2 16.34 -49.52 17.02
CA VAL A 2 15.95 -48.13 17.08
C VAL A 2 16.02 -47.54 15.67
N GLY A 3 14.88 -47.10 15.13
CA GLY A 3 14.79 -46.40 13.85
C GLY A 3 15.10 -44.91 14.02
N ARG A 4 16.11 -44.41 13.31
CA ARG A 4 16.46 -42.98 13.25
C ARG A 4 15.44 -42.22 12.41
N HIS A 5 14.76 -41.27 13.00
CA HIS A 5 14.02 -40.23 12.26
C HIS A 5 15.01 -39.18 11.78
N GLY A 6 15.24 -39.12 10.46
CA GLY A 6 15.93 -38.03 9.80
C GLY A 6 14.96 -36.85 9.62
N THR A 7 15.27 -35.73 10.23
CA THR A 7 14.59 -34.44 9.98
C THR A 7 14.90 -33.97 8.57
N ARG A 8 13.87 -33.67 7.76
CA ARG A 8 14.02 -33.03 6.46
C ARG A 8 14.36 -31.53 6.70
N PRO A 9 15.29 -30.96 5.92
CA PRO A 9 15.59 -29.53 6.00
C PRO A 9 14.35 -28.72 5.58
N THR A 10 14.07 -27.67 6.32
CA THR A 10 13.00 -26.71 6.01
C THR A 10 13.53 -25.68 5.01
N TRP A 11 12.65 -25.09 4.20
CA TRP A 11 12.96 -24.08 3.19
C TRP A 11 13.64 -22.79 3.75
N ARG A 12 13.76 -22.67 5.06
CA ARG A 12 14.44 -21.55 5.73
C ARG A 12 15.97 -21.59 5.62
N ASP A 13 16.56 -22.75 5.31
CA ASP A 13 18.01 -22.91 5.26
C ASP A 13 18.61 -22.63 3.85
N ALA A 14 17.82 -22.15 2.90
CA ALA A 14 18.21 -21.94 1.49
C ALA A 14 18.37 -20.46 1.07
N ILE A 15 18.32 -19.51 2.00
CA ILE A 15 18.59 -18.09 1.69
C ILE A 15 19.87 -17.69 2.43
N ASP A 16 20.98 -18.26 1.98
CA ASP A 16 22.31 -17.76 2.35
C ASP A 16 22.75 -16.72 1.31
N HIS A 17 22.92 -15.50 1.77
CA HIS A 17 23.22 -14.31 0.96
C HIS A 17 24.72 -14.19 0.65
N ASP A 18 25.37 -15.23 0.15
CA ASP A 18 26.75 -15.10 -0.35
C ASP A 18 27.01 -16.13 -1.45
N THR A 19 26.81 -15.73 -2.70
CA THR A 19 27.61 -16.17 -3.85
C THR A 19 27.05 -15.58 -5.16
N LEU A 20 27.42 -14.35 -5.47
CA LEU A 20 27.44 -13.86 -6.85
C LEU A 20 28.74 -13.08 -7.10
N SER A 21 29.87 -13.75 -6.96
CA SER A 21 31.12 -13.40 -7.62
C SER A 21 31.48 -14.53 -8.59
N GLY A 22 31.17 -14.34 -9.87
CA GLY A 22 31.40 -15.34 -10.91
C GLY A 22 31.52 -14.68 -12.28
N ASP A 23 32.74 -14.50 -12.68
CA ASP A 23 33.33 -14.44 -14.02
C ASP A 23 32.59 -13.77 -15.19
N ARG A 24 33.24 -12.73 -15.68
CA ARG A 24 32.99 -12.07 -16.96
C ARG A 24 33.26 -13.05 -18.13
N ALA A 25 32.20 -13.41 -18.85
CA ALA A 25 32.29 -13.95 -20.18
C ALA A 25 32.09 -12.81 -21.21
N THR A 26 33.05 -12.66 -22.10
CA THR A 26 33.05 -11.70 -23.22
C THR A 26 31.95 -12.02 -24.23
N PRO A 27 31.19 -11.03 -24.74
CA PRO A 27 30.26 -11.28 -25.83
C PRO A 27 30.95 -11.22 -27.21
N HIS A 28 30.59 -12.18 -28.05
CA HIS A 28 30.88 -12.19 -29.48
C HIS A 28 30.19 -11.02 -30.20
N THR A 29 30.97 -10.34 -31.03
CA THR A 29 30.55 -9.29 -31.93
C THR A 29 29.63 -9.79 -33.03
N ALA A 30 28.49 -9.15 -33.23
CA ALA A 30 27.72 -9.19 -34.46
C ALA A 30 27.55 -7.78 -34.98
N ASP A 31 27.96 -7.55 -36.24
CA ASP A 31 27.94 -6.34 -37.00
C ASP A 31 26.53 -5.72 -37.09
N ALA A 32 26.43 -4.43 -36.79
CA ALA A 32 25.34 -3.58 -37.26
C ALA A 32 25.88 -2.21 -37.65
N THR A 33 25.63 -1.84 -38.89
CA THR A 33 26.04 -0.66 -39.63
C THR A 33 25.54 0.63 -38.96
N PRO A 34 26.34 1.74 -38.93
CA PRO A 34 25.96 2.99 -38.27
C PRO A 34 25.14 3.91 -39.18
N VAL A 35 24.04 4.40 -38.64
CA VAL A 35 23.32 5.57 -39.23
C VAL A 35 23.91 6.85 -38.65
N LEU A 36 24.45 7.67 -39.52
CA LEU A 36 25.00 8.99 -39.24
C LEU A 36 23.94 9.97 -38.74
N ARG A 37 24.13 10.53 -37.55
CA ARG A 37 23.52 11.82 -37.16
C ARG A 37 24.59 12.78 -36.68
N GLY A 38 24.45 14.00 -37.22
CA GLY A 38 25.45 15.06 -37.25
C GLY A 38 25.84 15.61 -35.88
N GLU A 39 27.12 15.85 -35.78
CA GLU A 39 27.80 16.58 -34.72
C GLU A 39 27.41 18.07 -34.74
N ARG A 40 27.03 18.62 -33.59
CA ARG A 40 27.18 20.05 -33.32
C ARG A 40 28.21 20.21 -32.23
N THR A 41 29.39 20.60 -32.64
CA THR A 41 30.48 21.03 -31.77
C THR A 41 30.14 22.41 -31.20
N ILE A 42 29.97 22.50 -29.87
CA ILE A 42 30.04 23.79 -29.17
C ILE A 42 31.29 23.71 -28.29
N GLY A 43 32.30 24.47 -28.71
CA GLY A 43 33.50 24.66 -27.93
C GLY A 43 33.20 25.52 -26.69
N ASN A 44 33.58 25.03 -25.52
CA ASN A 44 33.63 25.84 -24.32
C ASN A 44 35.03 25.78 -23.74
N THR A 45 35.75 26.86 -23.93
CA THR A 45 37.02 27.13 -23.27
C THR A 45 36.69 27.91 -21.98
N ALA A 46 36.64 27.25 -20.85
CA ALA A 46 36.65 27.91 -19.57
C ALA A 46 37.93 27.53 -18.83
N MET A 47 38.81 28.50 -18.68
CA MET A 47 39.99 28.42 -17.82
C MET A 47 39.58 28.37 -16.36
N GLY A 48 40.17 27.43 -15.63
CA GLY A 48 39.93 27.19 -14.22
C GLY A 48 40.36 28.33 -13.30
N LEU A 49 39.61 28.47 -12.26
CA LEU A 49 40.07 28.91 -10.94
C LEU A 49 39.77 27.77 -9.98
N GLY A 50 40.79 26.95 -9.77
CA GLY A 50 40.78 25.94 -8.73
C GLY A 50 40.79 26.60 -7.35
N GLY A 51 39.63 26.70 -6.74
CA GLY A 51 39.49 26.88 -5.31
C GLY A 51 39.39 25.48 -4.67
N LEU A 52 40.31 25.17 -3.76
CA LEU A 52 40.26 24.03 -2.85
C LEU A 52 39.00 24.15 -1.97
N ARG A 53 37.84 23.67 -2.46
CA ARG A 53 36.81 23.16 -1.56
C ARG A 53 37.27 21.76 -1.16
N GLY A 54 37.54 21.54 0.11
CA GLY A 54 37.52 20.17 0.66
C GLY A 54 36.18 19.59 0.22
N SER A 55 36.17 18.42 -0.36
CA SER A 55 34.95 17.70 -0.72
C SER A 55 34.20 17.43 0.58
N MET A 56 33.30 18.34 0.95
CA MET A 56 32.21 17.98 1.86
C MET A 56 31.29 17.10 1.01
N SER A 57 30.94 15.93 1.51
CA SER A 57 29.92 15.08 0.91
C SER A 57 28.59 15.85 0.84
N ASP A 58 27.80 15.64 -0.22
CA ASP A 58 26.46 16.18 -0.28
C ASP A 58 25.61 15.56 0.82
N THR A 59 24.69 16.35 1.39
CA THR A 59 23.81 15.92 2.48
C THR A 59 22.40 15.66 1.95
N PHE A 60 21.94 14.43 2.10
CA PHE A 60 20.56 14.02 1.83
C PHE A 60 19.76 13.94 3.12
N VAL A 61 18.79 14.84 3.28
CA VAL A 61 17.87 14.85 4.43
C VAL A 61 16.56 14.18 4.04
N VAL A 62 16.06 13.31 4.91
CA VAL A 62 14.79 12.59 4.76
C VAL A 62 13.88 12.91 5.92
N VAL A 63 12.65 13.34 5.66
CA VAL A 63 11.60 13.63 6.65
C VAL A 63 10.56 12.52 6.63
N GLY A 64 10.61 11.64 7.62
CA GLY A 64 9.76 10.46 7.77
C GLY A 64 10.52 9.14 7.60
N GLY A 65 10.46 8.30 8.64
CA GLY A 65 11.25 7.08 8.81
C GLY A 65 10.54 5.77 8.44
N ASP A 66 9.49 5.79 7.59
CA ASP A 66 8.82 4.57 7.17
C ASP A 66 9.08 4.26 5.67
N ALA A 67 8.17 3.58 5.00
CA ALA A 67 8.31 2.92 3.70
C ALA A 67 9.11 3.73 2.66
N ALA A 68 8.67 4.96 2.34
CA ALA A 68 9.32 5.79 1.31
C ALA A 68 10.67 6.33 1.78
N GLY A 69 10.72 6.89 3.00
CA GLY A 69 11.94 7.51 3.53
C GLY A 69 13.07 6.50 3.72
N MET A 70 12.78 5.35 4.34
CA MET A 70 13.81 4.34 4.60
C MET A 70 14.22 3.58 3.33
N ALA A 71 13.32 3.43 2.34
CA ALA A 71 13.68 2.91 1.03
C ALA A 71 14.63 3.87 0.29
N ALA A 72 14.40 5.19 0.39
CA ALA A 72 15.27 6.21 -0.19
C ALA A 72 16.63 6.26 0.48
N ALA A 73 16.68 6.37 1.82
CA ALA A 73 17.91 6.41 2.61
C ALA A 73 18.79 5.18 2.35
N SER A 74 18.20 3.97 2.44
CA SER A 74 18.93 2.71 2.19
C SER A 74 19.43 2.61 0.75
N LYS A 75 18.69 3.13 -0.22
CA LYS A 75 19.09 3.07 -1.62
C LYS A 75 20.18 4.08 -1.92
N ALA A 76 20.06 5.30 -1.43
CA ALA A 76 21.06 6.35 -1.59
C ALA A 76 22.42 5.90 -1.02
N LYS A 77 22.47 5.46 0.23
CA LYS A 77 23.71 4.97 0.86
C LYS A 77 24.34 3.77 0.15
N ARG A 78 23.53 2.88 -0.44
CA ARG A 78 24.04 1.71 -1.18
C ARG A 78 24.67 2.11 -2.51
N ASP A 79 24.10 3.11 -3.19
CA ASP A 79 24.58 3.55 -4.51
C ASP A 79 25.70 4.58 -4.38
N ASP A 80 25.68 5.42 -3.37
CA ASP A 80 26.74 6.37 -3.01
C ASP A 80 27.05 6.28 -1.50
N PRO A 81 28.06 5.48 -1.11
CA PRO A 81 28.46 5.34 0.30
C PRO A 81 29.05 6.63 0.92
N ASP A 82 29.54 7.57 0.10
CA ASP A 82 30.14 8.80 0.57
C ASP A 82 29.09 9.90 0.89
N LEU A 83 27.81 9.71 0.46
CA LEU A 83 26.71 10.62 0.72
C LEU A 83 26.37 10.65 2.21
N ASP A 84 26.25 11.84 2.81
CA ASP A 84 25.74 11.99 4.17
C ASP A 84 24.21 11.89 4.19
N VAL A 85 23.66 10.87 4.84
CA VAL A 85 22.21 10.64 4.90
C VAL A 85 21.70 10.84 6.31
N VAL A 86 20.79 11.83 6.49
CA VAL A 86 20.15 12.16 7.78
C VAL A 86 18.66 11.91 7.66
N VAL A 87 18.10 11.11 8.56
CA VAL A 87 16.66 10.81 8.60
C VAL A 87 16.05 11.31 9.90
N PHE A 88 15.02 12.12 9.81
CA PHE A 88 14.20 12.56 10.94
C PHE A 88 12.90 11.77 10.98
N GLU A 89 12.63 11.11 12.10
CA GLU A 89 11.38 10.43 12.39
C GLU A 89 10.84 10.90 13.74
N LYS A 90 9.60 11.35 13.76
CA LYS A 90 8.97 11.87 14.97
C LYS A 90 8.62 10.78 15.99
N GLY A 91 8.35 9.56 15.51
CA GLY A 91 8.05 8.41 16.34
C GLY A 91 9.28 7.64 16.78
N GLU A 92 9.02 6.52 17.47
CA GLU A 92 10.06 5.56 17.87
C GLU A 92 10.30 4.48 16.81
N TRP A 93 9.30 4.25 15.94
CA TRP A 93 9.26 3.15 14.98
C TRP A 93 9.66 3.59 13.58
N VAL A 94 10.49 2.79 12.93
CA VAL A 94 10.90 2.99 11.52
C VAL A 94 10.76 1.71 10.74
N SER A 95 10.65 1.82 9.41
CA SER A 95 10.69 0.66 8.48
C SER A 95 9.77 -0.48 8.91
N TYR A 96 8.53 -0.19 9.23
CA TYR A 96 7.55 -1.17 9.67
C TYR A 96 6.43 -1.40 8.66
N GLY A 97 5.82 -2.59 8.73
CA GLY A 97 4.68 -2.97 7.90
C GLY A 97 3.35 -2.54 8.52
N ALA A 98 2.91 -1.30 8.32
CA ALA A 98 1.62 -0.81 8.83
C ALA A 98 0.43 -1.69 8.41
N CYS A 99 0.48 -2.28 7.20
CA CYS A 99 -0.53 -3.24 6.72
C CYS A 99 -0.64 -4.52 7.58
N GLY A 100 0.31 -4.77 8.46
CA GLY A 100 0.28 -5.87 9.43
C GLY A 100 -0.51 -5.58 10.71
N LEU A 101 -0.90 -4.32 10.96
CA LEU A 101 -1.57 -3.92 12.19
C LEU A 101 -2.92 -4.60 12.43
N PRO A 102 -3.82 -4.79 11.44
CA PRO A 102 -5.03 -5.57 11.65
C PRO A 102 -4.74 -7.01 12.10
N TYR A 103 -3.73 -7.66 11.54
CA TYR A 103 -3.31 -9.02 11.90
C TYR A 103 -2.62 -9.08 13.27
N TYR A 104 -1.97 -7.98 13.68
CA TYR A 104 -1.46 -7.82 15.03
C TYR A 104 -2.61 -7.70 16.03
N VAL A 105 -3.63 -6.87 15.75
CA VAL A 105 -4.83 -6.75 16.60
C VAL A 105 -5.59 -8.08 16.67
N LYS A 106 -5.69 -8.80 15.55
CA LYS A 106 -6.27 -10.14 15.48
C LYS A 106 -5.54 -11.18 16.35
N GLY A 107 -4.23 -11.01 16.54
CA GLY A 107 -3.37 -11.95 17.28
C GLY A 107 -2.58 -12.93 16.41
N GLU A 108 -2.63 -12.83 15.09
CA GLU A 108 -1.80 -13.61 14.17
C GLU A 108 -0.33 -13.16 14.23
N ILE A 109 -0.10 -11.87 14.39
CA ILE A 109 1.23 -11.29 14.65
C ILE A 109 1.38 -11.05 16.15
N GLN A 110 2.39 -11.64 16.76
CA GLN A 110 2.50 -11.73 18.21
C GLN A 110 3.00 -10.45 18.88
N SER A 111 3.88 -9.69 18.24
CA SER A 111 4.42 -8.43 18.76
C SER A 111 4.59 -7.40 17.65
N LEU A 112 4.63 -6.12 18.01
CA LEU A 112 4.93 -5.03 17.08
C LEU A 112 6.33 -5.15 16.47
N ASP A 113 7.29 -5.70 17.19
CA ASP A 113 8.66 -5.92 16.67
C ASP A 113 8.67 -6.82 15.43
N HIS A 114 7.71 -7.73 15.31
CA HIS A 114 7.57 -8.57 14.11
C HIS A 114 7.07 -7.80 12.87
N LEU A 115 6.59 -6.58 13.06
CA LEU A 115 6.24 -5.67 11.96
C LEU A 115 7.43 -4.83 11.49
N VAL A 116 8.48 -4.73 12.28
CA VAL A 116 9.69 -3.97 11.93
C VAL A 116 10.55 -4.80 10.99
N SER A 117 10.81 -4.26 9.79
CA SER A 117 11.63 -4.93 8.78
C SER A 117 13.13 -4.74 9.01
N VAL A 118 13.50 -3.53 9.49
CA VAL A 118 14.89 -3.13 9.77
C VAL A 118 14.85 -2.22 11.00
N THR A 119 15.66 -2.54 12.00
CA THR A 119 15.65 -1.77 13.27
C THR A 119 16.38 -0.43 13.14
N PRO A 120 16.11 0.54 14.04
CA PRO A 120 16.87 1.79 14.10
C PRO A 120 18.38 1.58 14.28
N GLU A 121 18.77 0.58 15.08
CA GLU A 121 20.16 0.23 15.33
C GLU A 121 20.84 -0.27 14.06
N GLU A 122 20.19 -1.16 13.29
CA GLU A 122 20.72 -1.66 12.02
C GLU A 122 20.92 -0.53 11.01
N PHE A 123 20.01 0.46 10.96
CA PHE A 123 20.21 1.64 10.11
C PHE A 123 21.42 2.47 10.52
N ARG A 124 21.62 2.69 11.81
CA ARG A 124 22.73 3.49 12.33
C ARG A 124 24.08 2.77 12.23
N GLU A 125 24.12 1.48 12.60
CA GLU A 125 25.37 0.73 12.77
C GLU A 125 25.83 0.01 11.50
N GLU A 126 24.87 -0.52 10.69
CA GLU A 126 25.20 -1.34 9.53
C GLU A 126 25.01 -0.61 8.19
N ARG A 127 24.12 0.39 8.15
CA ARG A 127 23.82 1.13 6.93
C ARG A 127 24.38 2.55 6.89
N ASP A 128 25.04 2.98 7.94
CA ASP A 128 25.68 4.31 8.06
C ASP A 128 24.69 5.45 7.74
N VAL A 129 23.48 5.40 8.33
CA VAL A 129 22.44 6.41 8.24
C VAL A 129 22.33 7.13 9.58
N ASP A 130 22.45 8.46 9.61
CA ASP A 130 22.17 9.27 10.80
C ASP A 130 20.65 9.33 11.02
N LEU A 131 20.10 8.28 11.61
CA LEU A 131 18.68 8.15 11.91
C LEU A 131 18.35 8.74 13.28
N ARG A 132 17.52 9.78 13.29
CA ARG A 132 17.08 10.51 14.48
C ARG A 132 15.60 10.26 14.73
N THR A 133 15.29 9.32 15.62
CA THR A 133 13.92 9.05 16.12
C THR A 133 13.57 10.05 17.22
N GLY A 134 12.28 10.30 17.47
CA GLY A 134 11.80 11.32 18.43
C GLY A 134 12.11 12.76 17.99
N HIS A 135 12.29 12.98 16.69
CA HIS A 135 12.57 14.30 16.12
C HIS A 135 11.49 14.66 15.09
N GLU A 136 10.62 15.59 15.41
CA GLU A 136 9.59 16.08 14.49
C GLU A 136 10.12 17.27 13.70
N VAL A 137 10.17 17.16 12.37
CA VAL A 137 10.45 18.31 11.50
C VAL A 137 9.24 19.21 11.49
N VAL A 138 9.42 20.46 11.91
CA VAL A 138 8.35 21.45 12.07
C VAL A 138 8.42 22.56 11.03
N ALA A 139 9.56 22.73 10.33
CA ALA A 139 9.70 23.70 9.25
C ALA A 139 10.69 23.23 8.18
N ILE A 140 10.45 23.64 6.94
CA ILE A 140 11.37 23.54 5.80
C ILE A 140 11.56 24.93 5.24
N ASP A 141 12.80 25.35 5.02
CA ASP A 141 13.17 26.57 4.29
C ASP A 141 13.89 26.17 3.00
N PRO A 142 13.20 26.17 1.83
CA PRO A 142 13.82 25.83 0.57
C PRO A 142 14.84 26.87 0.06
N ASP A 143 14.70 28.14 0.44
CA ASP A 143 15.62 29.22 0.04
C ASP A 143 16.97 29.12 0.75
N ASP A 144 16.94 28.87 2.07
CA ASP A 144 18.13 28.67 2.90
C ASP A 144 18.58 27.19 2.92
N ARG A 145 17.85 26.28 2.30
CA ARG A 145 18.07 24.82 2.24
C ARG A 145 18.29 24.22 3.63
N THR A 146 17.32 24.44 4.53
CA THR A 146 17.35 23.90 5.89
C THR A 146 16.03 23.28 6.28
N VAL A 147 16.11 22.32 7.19
CA VAL A 147 14.94 21.84 7.96
C VAL A 147 15.16 22.15 9.43
N THR A 148 14.08 22.47 10.13
CA THR A 148 14.07 22.63 11.58
C THR A 148 13.31 21.47 12.20
N ALA A 149 13.96 20.74 13.12
CA ALA A 149 13.36 19.63 13.84
C ALA A 149 13.36 19.91 15.35
N GLU A 150 12.27 19.52 16.02
CA GLU A 150 12.10 19.58 17.47
C GLU A 150 12.18 18.19 18.09
N SER A 151 12.76 18.10 19.28
CA SER A 151 12.83 16.90 20.11
C SER A 151 12.81 17.27 21.59
N ASP A 152 12.76 16.30 22.48
CA ASP A 152 12.85 16.52 23.94
C ASP A 152 14.18 17.20 24.36
N ASP A 153 15.23 17.06 23.56
CA ASP A 153 16.55 17.67 23.80
C ASP A 153 16.66 19.11 23.24
N GLY A 154 15.63 19.58 22.53
CA GLY A 154 15.56 20.93 21.96
C GLY A 154 15.44 20.94 20.42
N GLU A 155 15.63 22.15 19.86
CA GLU A 155 15.56 22.41 18.43
C GLU A 155 16.89 22.15 17.72
N VAL A 156 16.82 21.55 16.52
CA VAL A 156 17.97 21.30 15.64
C VAL A 156 17.67 21.85 14.26
N VAL A 157 18.59 22.64 13.70
CA VAL A 157 18.54 23.10 12.30
C VAL A 157 19.56 22.28 11.50
N GLN A 158 19.10 21.62 10.44
CA GLN A 158 19.90 20.77 9.55
C GLN A 158 19.87 21.33 8.13
N SER A 159 21.03 21.62 7.55
CA SER A 159 21.14 21.96 6.13
C SER A 159 21.11 20.71 5.24
N TYR A 160 20.68 20.88 3.99
CA TYR A 160 20.64 19.82 3.00
C TYR A 160 21.10 20.29 1.60
N ASP A 161 21.63 19.38 0.82
CA ASP A 161 21.80 19.52 -0.62
C ASP A 161 20.58 18.91 -1.34
N HIS A 162 20.03 17.82 -0.81
CA HIS A 162 18.81 17.16 -1.25
C HIS A 162 17.88 16.90 -0.09
N LEU A 163 16.57 17.07 -0.30
CA LEU A 163 15.54 16.83 0.72
C LEU A 163 14.46 15.88 0.18
N LEU A 164 14.07 14.89 0.96
CA LEU A 164 12.88 14.06 0.71
C LEU A 164 11.82 14.30 1.78
N ILE A 165 10.63 14.72 1.35
CA ILE A 165 9.42 14.77 2.16
C ILE A 165 8.71 13.42 2.04
N ALA A 166 8.71 12.64 3.14
CA ALA A 166 8.09 11.32 3.22
C ALA A 166 7.17 11.20 4.45
N THR A 167 6.41 12.27 4.71
CA THR A 167 5.55 12.45 5.89
C THR A 167 4.33 11.53 5.93
N GLY A 168 4.06 10.79 4.86
CA GLY A 168 3.00 9.80 4.78
C GLY A 168 1.59 10.39 4.85
N ALA A 169 0.64 9.63 5.41
CA ALA A 169 -0.74 10.02 5.56
C ALA A 169 -1.22 9.91 7.01
N ALA A 170 -2.35 10.54 7.30
CA ALA A 170 -3.07 10.41 8.56
C ALA A 170 -4.43 9.76 8.33
N ALA A 171 -4.92 9.00 9.29
CA ALA A 171 -6.30 8.54 9.27
C ALA A 171 -7.26 9.72 9.13
N THR A 172 -8.26 9.57 8.29
CA THR A 172 -9.31 10.58 8.14
C THR A 172 -10.28 10.45 9.31
N VAL A 173 -10.41 11.52 10.09
CA VAL A 173 -11.45 11.63 11.12
C VAL A 173 -12.59 12.44 10.52
N PRO A 174 -13.79 11.84 10.37
CA PRO A 174 -14.93 12.56 9.81
C PRO A 174 -15.38 13.69 10.76
N PRO A 175 -15.94 14.79 10.23
CA PRO A 175 -16.38 15.93 11.05
C PRO A 175 -17.76 15.66 11.70
N ILE A 176 -17.86 14.58 12.47
CA ILE A 176 -19.05 14.17 13.24
C ILE A 176 -18.78 14.33 14.74
N ALA A 177 -19.84 14.49 15.52
CA ALA A 177 -19.70 14.62 16.97
C ALA A 177 -19.21 13.32 17.63
N GLY A 178 -18.36 13.44 18.63
CA GLY A 178 -17.93 12.34 19.48
C GLY A 178 -16.74 11.53 18.98
N THR A 179 -16.01 12.04 17.99
CA THR A 179 -14.78 11.37 17.49
C THR A 179 -13.61 11.44 18.47
N ASP A 180 -13.71 12.24 19.51
CA ASP A 180 -12.74 12.46 20.58
C ASP A 180 -13.09 11.71 21.89
N ARG A 181 -14.18 10.93 21.91
CA ARG A 181 -14.61 10.16 23.08
C ARG A 181 -13.69 8.97 23.34
N GLU A 182 -13.60 8.57 24.61
CA GLU A 182 -12.93 7.32 24.98
C GLU A 182 -13.63 6.14 24.29
N GLY A 183 -12.83 5.16 23.80
CA GLY A 183 -13.34 4.02 23.04
C GLY A 183 -13.51 4.29 21.52
N VAL A 184 -13.16 5.49 21.04
CA VAL A 184 -13.09 5.79 19.60
C VAL A 184 -11.65 5.72 19.14
N TYR A 185 -11.38 4.90 18.13
CA TYR A 185 -10.04 4.60 17.63
C TYR A 185 -9.89 4.86 16.13
N THR A 186 -8.66 5.12 15.72
CA THR A 186 -8.19 5.03 14.35
C THR A 186 -7.15 3.93 14.21
N LEU A 187 -6.70 3.63 12.99
CA LEU A 187 -5.60 2.68 12.76
C LEU A 187 -4.70 3.21 11.64
N GLY A 188 -3.69 3.97 12.02
CA GLY A 188 -2.73 4.57 11.09
C GLY A 188 -1.28 4.54 11.58
N SER A 189 -1.04 4.05 12.81
CA SER A 189 0.29 4.00 13.41
C SER A 189 0.48 2.75 14.30
N MET A 190 1.73 2.47 14.65
CA MET A 190 2.07 1.39 15.60
C MET A 190 1.42 1.62 16.97
N SER A 191 1.31 2.87 17.41
CA SER A 191 0.66 3.24 18.66
C SER A 191 -0.84 2.92 18.62
N ASP A 192 -1.53 3.26 17.53
CA ASP A 192 -2.96 2.93 17.35
C ASP A 192 -3.17 1.41 17.42
N GLY A 193 -2.32 0.65 16.73
CA GLY A 193 -2.39 -0.82 16.76
C GLY A 193 -2.17 -1.39 18.16
N LYS A 194 -1.26 -0.80 18.94
CA LYS A 194 -1.02 -1.18 20.33
C LYS A 194 -2.23 -0.90 21.21
N GLU A 195 -2.80 0.30 21.13
CA GLU A 195 -3.99 0.70 21.90
C GLU A 195 -5.19 -0.20 21.60
N LEU A 196 -5.46 -0.47 20.32
CA LEU A 196 -6.52 -1.38 19.90
C LEU A 196 -6.31 -2.80 20.44
N ARG A 197 -5.09 -3.32 20.37
CA ARG A 197 -4.79 -4.65 20.92
C ARG A 197 -4.94 -4.70 22.44
N GLU A 198 -4.56 -3.64 23.15
CA GLU A 198 -4.76 -3.51 24.57
C GLU A 198 -6.25 -3.45 24.94
N TYR A 199 -7.05 -2.72 24.14
CA TYR A 199 -8.51 -2.73 24.28
C TYR A 199 -9.07 -4.15 24.14
N VAL A 200 -8.74 -4.83 23.05
CA VAL A 200 -9.18 -6.21 22.79
C VAL A 200 -8.81 -7.16 23.94
N ALA A 201 -7.58 -7.05 24.46
CA ALA A 201 -7.12 -7.88 25.57
C ALA A 201 -7.89 -7.59 26.86
N ARG A 202 -8.16 -6.31 27.18
CA ARG A 202 -8.96 -5.92 28.34
C ARG A 202 -10.39 -6.42 28.26
N ALA A 203 -11.05 -6.22 27.12
CA ALA A 203 -12.42 -6.64 26.87
C ALA A 203 -12.61 -8.16 27.00
N ARG A 204 -11.58 -8.95 26.67
CA ARG A 204 -11.53 -10.40 26.86
C ARG A 204 -11.14 -10.85 28.28
N GLY A 205 -11.11 -9.96 29.25
CA GLY A 205 -10.77 -10.29 30.64
C GLY A 205 -9.28 -10.55 30.90
N GLY A 206 -8.40 -10.05 30.04
CA GLY A 206 -6.95 -10.19 30.16
C GLY A 206 -6.40 -11.56 29.70
N GLU A 207 -7.20 -12.36 29.03
CA GLU A 207 -6.74 -13.61 28.43
C GLU A 207 -5.76 -13.33 27.28
N SER A 208 -4.67 -14.10 27.23
CA SER A 208 -3.68 -14.00 26.15
C SER A 208 -4.34 -14.25 24.79
N LEU A 209 -4.07 -13.37 23.82
CA LEU A 209 -4.47 -13.55 22.43
C LEU A 209 -3.67 -14.71 21.84
N GLN A 210 -4.18 -15.93 22.00
CA GLN A 210 -3.67 -17.11 21.30
C GLN A 210 -4.36 -17.15 19.92
N GLN A 211 -3.69 -17.76 18.92
CA GLN A 211 -4.25 -17.89 17.58
C GLN A 211 -5.71 -18.38 17.67
N PRO A 212 -6.67 -17.62 17.15
CA PRO A 212 -8.05 -18.07 17.13
C PRO A 212 -8.15 -19.32 16.26
N ASP A 213 -8.79 -20.37 16.78
CA ASP A 213 -9.20 -21.51 15.95
C ASP A 213 -10.11 -20.99 14.83
N ARG A 214 -9.90 -21.49 13.60
CA ARG A 214 -10.67 -21.09 12.42
C ARG A 214 -12.14 -21.47 12.60
N GLY A 215 -13.01 -20.48 12.84
CA GLY A 215 -14.45 -20.66 12.94
C GLY A 215 -15.17 -19.36 13.29
N PRO A 216 -16.49 -19.23 13.05
CA PRO A 216 -17.26 -18.06 13.45
C PRO A 216 -17.18 -17.89 14.97
N ALA A 217 -16.58 -16.79 15.40
CA ALA A 217 -16.06 -16.62 16.75
C ALA A 217 -17.14 -16.62 17.84
N CYS A 218 -18.30 -16.01 17.60
CA CYS A 218 -19.38 -15.95 18.59
C CYS A 218 -20.12 -17.28 18.86
N GLN A 219 -20.09 -18.24 17.94
CA GLN A 219 -20.77 -19.52 18.13
C GLN A 219 -20.07 -20.46 19.14
N TYR A 220 -18.78 -20.19 19.44
CA TYR A 220 -17.94 -21.06 20.28
C TYR A 220 -17.52 -20.43 21.60
N LEU A 221 -17.75 -19.13 21.80
CA LEU A 221 -17.50 -18.47 23.07
C LEU A 221 -18.76 -18.49 23.93
N GLU A 222 -18.63 -18.92 25.21
CA GLU A 222 -19.74 -18.90 26.17
C GLU A 222 -20.24 -17.45 26.46
N THR A 223 -19.46 -16.43 26.08
CA THR A 223 -19.82 -15.01 26.20
C THR A 223 -19.24 -14.21 25.00
N CYS A 224 -20.10 -13.44 24.30
CA CYS A 224 -19.64 -12.40 23.37
C CYS A 224 -18.90 -11.31 24.14
N THR A 225 -17.82 -10.76 23.53
CA THR A 225 -16.96 -9.75 24.18
C THR A 225 -17.60 -8.35 24.20
N GLY A 226 -18.69 -8.15 23.48
CA GLY A 226 -19.45 -6.89 23.36
C GLY A 226 -19.60 -6.42 21.93
N PRO A 227 -20.50 -5.45 21.66
CA PRO A 227 -20.72 -4.90 20.34
C PRO A 227 -19.66 -3.83 20.02
N VAL A 228 -19.17 -3.85 18.77
CA VAL A 228 -18.22 -2.85 18.27
C VAL A 228 -18.68 -2.28 16.93
N GLY A 229 -18.47 -0.97 16.75
CA GLY A 229 -18.78 -0.26 15.52
C GLY A 229 -17.53 -0.05 14.64
N ILE A 230 -17.64 -0.28 13.35
CA ILE A 230 -16.62 0.10 12.36
C ILE A 230 -17.26 1.08 11.39
N VAL A 231 -16.70 2.28 11.29
CA VAL A 231 -17.17 3.31 10.37
C VAL A 231 -16.27 3.32 9.14
N GLY A 232 -16.78 2.81 8.02
CA GLY A 232 -16.09 2.70 6.74
C GLY A 232 -15.78 1.26 6.31
N GLY A 233 -16.36 0.84 5.18
CA GLY A 233 -16.20 -0.49 4.55
C GLY A 233 -15.07 -0.56 3.53
N GLY A 234 -13.96 0.16 3.76
CA GLY A 234 -12.73 0.08 2.99
C GLY A 234 -11.81 -1.06 3.46
N TYR A 235 -10.55 -1.09 2.97
CA TYR A 235 -9.57 -2.13 3.31
C TYR A 235 -9.41 -2.32 4.82
N ILE A 236 -9.10 -1.23 5.55
CA ILE A 236 -8.88 -1.26 7.01
C ILE A 236 -10.15 -1.73 7.74
N GLY A 237 -11.32 -1.22 7.34
CA GLY A 237 -12.58 -1.61 7.97
C GLY A 237 -12.89 -3.09 7.80
N ILE A 238 -12.64 -3.66 6.61
CA ILE A 238 -12.84 -5.09 6.31
C ILE A 238 -11.86 -5.97 7.11
N GLU A 239 -10.56 -5.63 7.10
CA GLU A 239 -9.55 -6.40 7.83
C GLU A 239 -9.76 -6.32 9.35
N MET A 240 -10.20 -5.16 9.85
CA MET A 240 -10.55 -5.00 11.26
C MET A 240 -11.86 -5.69 11.64
N ALA A 241 -12.84 -5.79 10.72
CA ALA A 241 -14.03 -6.59 10.96
C ALA A 241 -13.66 -8.07 11.19
N GLU A 242 -12.77 -8.63 10.35
CA GLU A 242 -12.21 -9.97 10.58
C GLU A 242 -11.46 -10.05 11.91
N ALA A 243 -10.61 -9.08 12.22
CA ALA A 243 -9.78 -9.10 13.42
C ALA A 243 -10.63 -9.07 14.71
N LEU A 244 -11.66 -8.23 14.76
CA LEU A 244 -12.55 -8.09 15.91
C LEU A 244 -13.51 -9.28 16.03
N ALA A 245 -14.11 -9.75 14.93
CA ALA A 245 -14.95 -10.95 14.94
C ALA A 245 -14.16 -12.19 15.42
N ALA A 246 -12.92 -12.36 14.96
CA ALA A 246 -12.03 -13.44 15.41
C ALA A 246 -11.71 -13.37 16.91
N ASN A 247 -11.85 -12.20 17.53
CA ASN A 247 -11.70 -11.99 18.98
C ASN A 247 -13.01 -12.04 19.76
N GLY A 248 -14.12 -12.41 19.11
CA GLY A 248 -15.42 -12.66 19.74
C GLY A 248 -16.30 -11.44 19.92
N PHE A 249 -16.01 -10.35 19.24
CA PHE A 249 -16.87 -9.17 19.23
C PHE A 249 -18.06 -9.34 18.27
N GLU A 250 -19.20 -8.74 18.63
CA GLU A 250 -20.30 -8.52 17.71
C GLU A 250 -19.97 -7.29 16.85
N VAL A 251 -19.73 -7.49 15.55
CA VAL A 251 -19.21 -6.44 14.67
C VAL A 251 -20.34 -5.80 13.86
N HIS A 252 -20.50 -4.47 13.99
CA HIS A 252 -21.40 -3.62 13.23
C HIS A 252 -20.57 -2.73 12.30
N LEU A 253 -20.67 -2.94 10.97
CA LEU A 253 -19.93 -2.17 9.98
C LEU A 253 -20.85 -1.20 9.24
N PHE A 254 -20.56 0.08 9.35
CA PHE A 254 -21.32 1.18 8.73
C PHE A 254 -20.58 1.69 7.49
N GLN A 255 -21.27 1.70 6.36
CA GLN A 255 -20.74 2.20 5.10
C GLN A 255 -21.71 3.23 4.51
N ARG A 256 -21.21 4.45 4.25
CA ARG A 256 -22.00 5.56 3.69
C ARG A 256 -22.56 5.26 2.30
N GLY A 257 -21.83 4.50 1.47
CA GLY A 257 -22.28 4.08 0.16
C GLY A 257 -23.03 2.76 0.19
N ASP A 258 -23.58 2.40 -0.97
CA ASP A 258 -24.36 1.20 -1.22
C ASP A 258 -23.53 -0.11 -1.28
N ALA A 259 -22.21 -0.01 -1.21
CA ALA A 259 -21.30 -1.16 -1.27
C ALA A 259 -20.05 -0.99 -0.40
N VAL A 260 -19.53 -2.09 0.13
CA VAL A 260 -18.18 -2.17 0.69
C VAL A 260 -17.13 -2.18 -0.43
N LEU A 261 -15.87 -1.92 -0.11
CA LEU A 261 -14.76 -1.91 -1.07
C LEU A 261 -15.05 -1.06 -2.32
N THR A 262 -15.51 0.18 -2.12
CA THR A 262 -15.72 1.12 -3.21
C THR A 262 -14.50 1.23 -4.11
N GLY A 263 -14.69 1.04 -5.43
CA GLY A 263 -13.61 1.00 -6.41
C GLY A 263 -13.22 -0.40 -6.87
N PHE A 264 -13.80 -1.46 -6.30
CA PHE A 264 -13.88 -2.79 -6.89
C PHE A 264 -15.09 -2.90 -7.83
N SER A 265 -15.26 -4.02 -8.52
CA SER A 265 -16.49 -4.28 -9.28
C SER A 265 -17.65 -4.63 -8.35
N ASP A 266 -18.88 -4.37 -8.81
CA ASP A 266 -20.09 -4.71 -8.06
C ASP A 266 -20.09 -6.20 -7.65
N ALA A 267 -19.71 -7.09 -8.59
CA ALA A 267 -19.61 -8.53 -8.31
C ALA A 267 -18.59 -8.88 -7.22
N THR A 268 -17.48 -8.15 -7.12
CA THR A 268 -16.48 -8.34 -6.07
C THR A 268 -16.98 -7.80 -4.74
N SER A 269 -17.55 -6.58 -4.75
CA SER A 269 -18.08 -5.94 -3.54
C SER A 269 -19.24 -6.75 -2.93
N GLU A 270 -20.15 -7.27 -3.78
CA GLU A 270 -21.25 -8.14 -3.36
C GLU A 270 -20.75 -9.45 -2.76
N ALA A 271 -19.79 -10.13 -3.41
CA ALA A 271 -19.21 -11.37 -2.90
C ALA A 271 -18.55 -11.17 -1.52
N VAL A 272 -17.83 -10.06 -1.32
CA VAL A 272 -17.24 -9.72 -0.01
C VAL A 272 -18.32 -9.38 1.01
N ALA A 273 -19.35 -8.59 0.64
CA ALA A 273 -20.44 -8.24 1.54
C ALA A 273 -21.23 -9.46 2.00
N ASP A 274 -21.53 -10.39 1.09
CA ASP A 274 -22.22 -11.63 1.41
C ASP A 274 -21.39 -12.50 2.34
N HIS A 275 -20.08 -12.60 2.09
CA HIS A 275 -19.19 -13.35 2.98
C HIS A 275 -19.08 -12.74 4.38
N LEU A 276 -19.03 -11.39 4.49
CA LEU A 276 -19.07 -10.71 5.79
C LEU A 276 -20.34 -11.06 6.57
N ARG A 277 -21.50 -11.09 5.90
CA ARG A 277 -22.78 -11.49 6.52
C ARG A 277 -22.77 -12.95 6.95
N GLU A 278 -22.16 -13.86 6.16
CA GLU A 278 -21.96 -15.27 6.51
C GLU A 278 -21.06 -15.46 7.74
N GLN A 279 -20.20 -14.46 8.02
CA GLN A 279 -19.34 -14.41 9.20
C GLN A 279 -19.95 -13.61 10.37
N ASP A 280 -21.27 -13.43 10.36
CA ASP A 280 -22.05 -12.73 11.40
C ASP A 280 -21.69 -11.24 11.56
N VAL A 281 -21.04 -10.58 10.57
CA VAL A 281 -20.85 -9.14 10.56
C VAL A 281 -22.14 -8.44 10.13
N VAL A 282 -22.66 -7.54 10.96
CA VAL A 282 -23.86 -6.78 10.66
C VAL A 282 -23.47 -5.58 9.77
N LEU A 283 -23.93 -5.57 8.50
CA LEU A 283 -23.63 -4.50 7.55
C LEU A 283 -24.77 -3.48 7.47
N TYR A 284 -24.42 -2.21 7.67
CA TYR A 284 -25.28 -1.05 7.43
C TYR A 284 -24.74 -0.34 6.18
N LEU A 285 -25.35 -0.60 5.01
CA LEU A 285 -25.05 0.05 3.75
C LEU A 285 -25.98 1.25 3.53
N ASP A 286 -25.57 2.22 2.72
CA ASP A 286 -26.24 3.53 2.57
C ASP A 286 -26.45 4.25 3.92
N ALA A 287 -25.59 3.94 4.91
CA ALA A 287 -25.69 4.41 6.28
C ALA A 287 -24.59 5.43 6.57
N GLU A 288 -24.92 6.71 6.49
CA GLU A 288 -24.05 7.79 6.92
C GLU A 288 -24.10 7.93 8.44
N VAL A 289 -22.95 7.80 9.09
CA VAL A 289 -22.84 8.01 10.54
C VAL A 289 -22.86 9.50 10.81
N GLU A 290 -23.79 9.95 11.66
CA GLU A 290 -24.00 11.37 12.02
C GLU A 290 -23.35 11.72 13.36
N GLU A 291 -23.28 10.76 14.29
CA GLU A 291 -22.75 10.95 15.63
C GLU A 291 -22.20 9.63 16.19
N LEU A 292 -21.12 9.72 16.96
CA LEU A 292 -20.65 8.71 17.90
C LEU A 292 -21.14 9.13 19.29
N ALA A 293 -22.30 8.63 19.69
CA ALA A 293 -23.00 9.11 20.87
C ALA A 293 -22.43 8.55 22.17
N GLY A 294 -22.53 9.30 23.25
CA GLY A 294 -22.10 8.97 24.61
C GLY A 294 -21.87 10.24 25.42
N GLU A 295 -21.53 10.14 26.69
CA GLU A 295 -21.06 11.29 27.49
C GLU A 295 -19.53 11.41 27.38
N ASP A 296 -18.78 10.73 28.20
CA ASP A 296 -17.30 10.71 28.16
C ASP A 296 -16.78 9.57 27.26
N GLU A 297 -17.45 8.42 27.29
CA GLU A 297 -17.13 7.22 26.51
C GLU A 297 -18.16 7.01 25.39
N ILE A 298 -17.77 6.27 24.32
CA ILE A 298 -18.70 5.84 23.27
C ILE A 298 -19.77 4.90 23.84
N GLU A 299 -21.03 5.12 23.47
CA GLU A 299 -22.16 4.25 23.85
C GLU A 299 -22.93 3.74 22.62
N ALA A 300 -22.92 4.48 21.52
CA ALA A 300 -23.63 4.10 20.30
C ALA A 300 -23.10 4.79 19.06
N VAL A 301 -23.25 4.13 17.91
CA VAL A 301 -23.15 4.74 16.58
C VAL A 301 -24.54 5.16 16.13
N VAL A 302 -24.71 6.41 15.68
CA VAL A 302 -25.98 6.99 15.27
C VAL A 302 -25.94 7.31 13.78
N THR A 303 -26.94 6.84 13.06
CA THR A 303 -27.25 7.20 11.67
C THR A 303 -28.63 7.87 11.61
N ALA A 304 -29.08 8.30 10.45
CA ALA A 304 -30.42 8.86 10.27
C ALA A 304 -31.54 7.88 10.68
N ASP A 305 -31.32 6.58 10.50
CA ASP A 305 -32.33 5.53 10.68
C ASP A 305 -32.12 4.71 11.96
N ASP A 306 -30.89 4.61 12.48
CA ASP A 306 -30.52 3.69 13.54
C ASP A 306 -29.69 4.33 14.66
N ARG A 307 -29.85 3.83 15.87
CA ARG A 307 -28.94 4.05 17.00
C ARG A 307 -28.48 2.69 17.49
N VAL A 308 -27.27 2.31 17.14
CA VAL A 308 -26.69 1.00 17.43
C VAL A 308 -25.77 1.09 18.64
N PRO A 309 -26.07 0.44 19.77
CA PRO A 309 -25.19 0.41 20.93
C PRO A 309 -23.85 -0.24 20.60
N VAL A 310 -22.75 0.36 21.04
CA VAL A 310 -21.39 -0.17 20.88
C VAL A 310 -20.52 0.23 22.06
N ASP A 311 -19.58 -0.65 22.42
CA ASP A 311 -18.60 -0.41 23.48
C ASP A 311 -17.28 0.18 22.91
N MET A 312 -17.14 0.19 21.59
CA MET A 312 -15.98 0.74 20.88
C MET A 312 -16.36 1.11 19.46
N ALA A 313 -15.74 2.16 18.91
CA ALA A 313 -15.85 2.50 17.50
C ALA A 313 -14.47 2.62 16.85
N LEU A 314 -14.32 2.05 15.64
CA LEU A 314 -13.14 2.23 14.79
C LEU A 314 -13.48 3.12 13.59
N LEU A 315 -12.72 4.18 13.37
CA LEU A 315 -12.83 5.05 12.22
C LEU A 315 -11.93 4.55 11.09
N GLY A 316 -12.49 3.78 10.17
CA GLY A 316 -11.86 3.25 8.94
C GLY A 316 -12.24 4.05 7.69
N THR A 317 -12.38 5.37 7.80
CA THR A 317 -12.92 6.26 6.76
C THR A 317 -11.89 6.72 5.72
N GLY A 318 -10.76 6.02 5.64
CA GLY A 318 -9.67 6.30 4.71
C GLY A 318 -8.55 7.14 5.32
N VAL A 319 -7.65 7.61 4.48
CA VAL A 319 -6.49 8.40 4.89
C VAL A 319 -6.38 9.68 4.06
N ARG A 320 -5.72 10.68 4.60
CA ARG A 320 -5.40 11.96 3.93
C ARG A 320 -3.89 12.20 3.97
N PRO A 321 -3.30 12.77 2.91
CA PRO A 321 -1.87 13.07 2.88
C PRO A 321 -1.50 14.10 3.94
N ARG A 322 -0.30 13.98 4.52
CA ARG A 322 0.27 15.00 5.42
C ARG A 322 1.08 15.98 4.59
N THR A 323 0.44 17.10 4.23
CA THR A 323 1.00 18.14 3.33
C THR A 323 1.37 19.43 4.03
N ALA A 324 0.92 19.65 5.27
CA ALA A 324 1.08 20.93 5.98
C ALA A 324 2.53 21.47 5.96
N LEU A 325 3.51 20.59 6.19
CA LEU A 325 4.94 20.97 6.15
C LEU A 325 5.39 21.48 4.77
N ALA A 326 4.87 20.88 3.70
CA ALA A 326 5.15 21.32 2.32
C ALA A 326 4.38 22.62 1.97
N GLU A 327 3.12 22.74 2.39
CA GLU A 327 2.31 23.93 2.19
C GLU A 327 2.93 25.16 2.86
N ASP A 328 3.36 25.01 4.12
CA ASP A 328 4.01 26.08 4.91
C ASP A 328 5.36 26.49 4.28
N ALA A 329 6.05 25.57 3.61
CA ALA A 329 7.26 25.83 2.84
C ALA A 329 7.02 26.41 1.44
N GLY A 330 5.75 26.62 1.03
CA GLY A 330 5.38 27.14 -0.29
C GLY A 330 5.56 26.14 -1.43
N ILE A 331 5.65 24.83 -1.14
CA ILE A 331 5.71 23.75 -2.12
C ILE A 331 4.31 23.46 -2.65
N GLU A 332 4.20 23.26 -3.96
CA GLU A 332 2.93 23.07 -4.64
C GLU A 332 2.20 21.79 -4.19
N ILE A 333 0.92 21.96 -3.87
CA ILE A 333 -0.01 20.86 -3.60
C ILE A 333 -0.85 20.63 -4.86
N GLY A 334 -0.90 19.38 -5.32
CA GLY A 334 -1.59 19.01 -6.54
C GLY A 334 -3.11 18.95 -6.37
N GLU A 335 -3.81 18.73 -7.49
CA GLU A 335 -5.28 18.67 -7.53
C GLU A 335 -5.86 17.53 -6.68
N THR A 336 -5.06 16.51 -6.38
CA THR A 336 -5.46 15.38 -5.51
C THR A 336 -5.42 15.72 -4.01
N GLY A 337 -4.86 16.88 -3.65
CA GLY A 337 -4.62 17.30 -2.27
C GLY A 337 -3.32 16.72 -1.68
N ALA A 338 -2.51 16.00 -2.46
CA ALA A 338 -1.18 15.53 -2.09
C ALA A 338 -0.09 16.43 -2.71
N ILE A 339 1.16 16.29 -2.27
CA ILE A 339 2.28 17.08 -2.80
C ILE A 339 2.48 16.75 -4.29
N ALA A 340 2.46 17.79 -5.14
CA ALA A 340 2.70 17.66 -6.57
C ALA A 340 4.16 17.28 -6.85
N THR A 341 4.37 16.34 -7.77
CA THR A 341 5.72 15.90 -8.15
C THR A 341 5.79 15.58 -9.63
N ASP A 342 6.97 15.74 -10.20
CA ASP A 342 7.28 15.30 -11.56
C ASP A 342 7.54 13.78 -11.66
N ALA A 343 8.00 13.30 -12.82
CA ALA A 343 8.32 11.90 -13.05
C ALA A 343 9.48 11.37 -12.18
N TYR A 344 10.41 12.25 -11.78
CA TYR A 344 11.55 11.95 -10.92
C TYR A 344 11.25 12.15 -9.43
N ARG A 345 9.99 12.47 -9.09
CA ARG A 345 9.51 12.76 -7.75
C ARG A 345 10.00 14.10 -7.19
N GLU A 346 10.55 14.99 -8.03
CA GLU A 346 10.92 16.34 -7.64
C GLU A 346 9.66 17.22 -7.53
N THR A 347 9.65 18.08 -6.50
CA THR A 347 8.53 19.00 -6.22
C THR A 347 8.72 20.32 -6.99
N SER A 348 7.89 21.31 -6.70
CA SER A 348 8.05 22.67 -7.24
C SER A 348 9.30 23.39 -6.71
N ALA A 349 9.93 22.91 -5.62
CA ALA A 349 11.17 23.43 -5.08
C ALA A 349 12.35 22.58 -5.59
N PRO A 350 13.43 23.19 -6.15
CA PRO A 350 14.57 22.45 -6.67
C PRO A 350 15.28 21.61 -5.60
N ASP A 351 15.70 20.40 -5.97
CA ASP A 351 16.37 19.42 -5.09
C ASP A 351 15.50 18.97 -3.89
N VAL A 352 14.20 19.27 -3.90
CA VAL A 352 13.22 18.81 -2.90
C VAL A 352 12.28 17.79 -3.54
N TYR A 353 12.26 16.60 -3.02
CA TYR A 353 11.48 15.47 -3.52
C TYR A 353 10.33 15.15 -2.56
N ALA A 354 9.29 14.47 -3.07
CA ALA A 354 8.23 13.90 -2.23
C ALA A 354 7.85 12.49 -2.67
N ALA A 355 7.68 11.58 -1.70
CA ALA A 355 7.36 10.19 -1.97
C ALA A 355 6.53 9.54 -0.85
N GLY A 356 5.78 8.49 -1.21
CA GLY A 356 4.87 7.79 -0.32
C GLY A 356 3.51 8.46 -0.25
N ASP A 357 2.80 8.22 0.85
CA ASP A 357 1.39 8.60 1.01
C ASP A 357 1.17 10.11 1.24
N CYS A 358 2.21 10.94 1.18
CA CYS A 358 2.08 12.40 1.17
C CYS A 358 2.08 12.99 -0.24
N ALA A 359 2.46 12.22 -1.28
CA ALA A 359 2.68 12.70 -2.64
C ALA A 359 1.73 12.04 -3.65
N GLU A 360 1.33 12.78 -4.69
CA GLU A 360 0.60 12.24 -5.82
C GLU A 360 1.52 11.54 -6.82
N SER A 361 0.92 10.78 -7.73
CA SER A 361 1.63 10.04 -8.78
C SER A 361 0.83 10.07 -10.07
N THR A 362 1.46 9.71 -11.20
CA THR A 362 0.78 9.61 -12.48
C THR A 362 0.07 8.27 -12.63
N HIS A 363 -1.24 8.27 -12.93
CA HIS A 363 -2.00 7.05 -13.19
C HIS A 363 -1.71 6.52 -14.60
N VAL A 364 -1.27 5.26 -14.74
CA VAL A 364 -0.80 4.69 -16.02
C VAL A 364 -1.87 4.61 -17.11
N VAL A 365 -3.15 4.57 -16.75
CA VAL A 365 -4.25 4.50 -17.73
C VAL A 365 -4.64 5.87 -18.24
N THR A 366 -4.76 6.86 -17.34
CA THR A 366 -5.25 8.20 -17.68
C THR A 366 -4.12 9.16 -18.06
N GLY A 367 -2.91 8.95 -17.54
CA GLY A 367 -1.82 9.90 -17.62
C GLY A 367 -1.95 11.09 -16.67
N GLU A 368 -3.02 11.14 -15.89
CA GLU A 368 -3.34 12.24 -14.97
C GLU A 368 -2.80 11.98 -13.56
N PRO A 369 -2.62 13.03 -12.74
CA PRO A 369 -2.28 12.89 -11.33
C PRO A 369 -3.32 12.03 -10.58
N ALA A 370 -2.84 11.19 -9.66
CA ALA A 370 -3.67 10.35 -8.82
C ALA A 370 -3.05 10.18 -7.43
N TYR A 371 -3.91 10.15 -6.43
CA TYR A 371 -3.54 9.84 -5.05
C TYR A 371 -3.91 8.39 -4.73
N VAL A 372 -2.90 7.56 -4.51
CA VAL A 372 -3.08 6.13 -4.20
C VAL A 372 -2.09 5.74 -3.10
N PRO A 373 -2.50 5.86 -1.83
CA PRO A 373 -1.65 5.57 -0.68
C PRO A 373 -1.49 4.05 -0.49
N LEU A 374 -0.40 3.49 -1.03
CA LEU A 374 -0.09 2.05 -0.98
C LEU A 374 1.41 1.82 -0.74
N ALA A 375 1.72 0.86 0.11
CA ALA A 375 3.08 0.55 0.55
C ALA A 375 4.07 0.28 -0.60
N LEU A 376 3.67 -0.47 -1.65
CA LEU A 376 4.55 -0.72 -2.80
C LEU A 376 4.87 0.57 -3.56
N THR A 377 3.89 1.46 -3.73
CA THR A 377 4.08 2.78 -4.35
C THR A 377 5.09 3.59 -3.56
N ALA A 378 4.92 3.68 -2.24
CA ALA A 378 5.82 4.37 -1.33
C ALA A 378 7.27 3.85 -1.46
N ASN A 379 7.47 2.53 -1.40
CA ASN A 379 8.79 1.90 -1.53
C ASN A 379 9.45 2.15 -2.90
N ARG A 380 8.67 2.03 -4.00
CA ARG A 380 9.18 2.27 -5.36
C ARG A 380 9.62 3.72 -5.55
N HIS A 381 8.79 4.66 -5.13
CA HIS A 381 9.07 6.09 -5.25
C HIS A 381 10.27 6.50 -4.37
N GLY A 382 10.31 6.08 -3.10
CA GLY A 382 11.45 6.32 -2.24
C GLY A 382 12.75 5.78 -2.83
N ARG A 383 12.72 4.53 -3.33
CA ARG A 383 13.87 3.93 -4.02
C ARG A 383 14.33 4.75 -5.23
N ALA A 384 13.41 5.28 -6.06
CA ALA A 384 13.73 6.10 -7.22
C ALA A 384 14.41 7.42 -6.81
N VAL A 385 13.90 8.08 -5.76
CA VAL A 385 14.54 9.27 -5.19
C VAL A 385 15.96 8.96 -4.70
N GLY A 386 16.14 7.87 -3.92
CA GLY A 386 17.46 7.47 -3.46
C GLY A 386 18.46 7.21 -4.59
N GLN A 387 18.03 6.65 -5.74
CA GLN A 387 18.87 6.48 -6.92
C GLN A 387 19.20 7.82 -7.59
N THR A 388 18.21 8.72 -7.68
CA THR A 388 18.37 10.04 -8.28
C THR A 388 19.38 10.88 -7.50
N VAL A 389 19.23 10.93 -6.18
CA VAL A 389 20.14 11.66 -5.28
C VAL A 389 21.55 11.08 -5.31
N ALA A 390 21.70 9.75 -5.44
CA ALA A 390 23.00 9.11 -5.64
C ALA A 390 23.57 9.24 -7.08
N GLY A 391 23.07 10.19 -7.87
CA GLY A 391 23.60 10.53 -9.19
C GLY A 391 23.07 9.68 -10.36
N THR A 392 22.04 8.84 -10.15
CA THR A 392 21.38 8.08 -11.21
C THR A 392 19.92 8.50 -11.35
N PRO A 393 19.58 9.51 -12.17
CA PRO A 393 18.21 9.98 -12.35
C PRO A 393 17.28 8.81 -12.71
N THR A 394 16.28 8.56 -11.86
CA THR A 394 15.38 7.42 -11.98
C THR A 394 13.94 7.86 -11.81
N GLU A 395 13.10 7.55 -12.80
CA GLU A 395 11.66 7.82 -12.70
C GLU A 395 10.99 6.93 -11.65
N GLY A 396 10.08 7.50 -10.88
CA GLY A 396 9.28 6.75 -9.88
C GLY A 396 8.35 5.72 -10.51
N GLY A 397 8.05 5.89 -11.79
CA GLY A 397 7.08 5.11 -12.54
C GLY A 397 5.63 5.44 -12.15
N GLY A 398 4.72 5.20 -13.07
CA GLY A 398 3.29 5.40 -12.84
C GLY A 398 2.68 4.32 -11.95
N ILE A 399 1.42 4.56 -11.56
CA ILE A 399 0.62 3.65 -10.72
C ILE A 399 -0.65 3.22 -11.43
N ALA A 400 -1.04 1.96 -11.26
CA ALA A 400 -2.33 1.44 -11.71
C ALA A 400 -3.39 1.40 -10.59
N GLY A 401 -3.06 1.83 -9.38
CA GLY A 401 -3.94 1.72 -8.22
C GLY A 401 -4.25 0.27 -7.84
N THR A 402 -3.26 -0.62 -7.97
CA THR A 402 -3.43 -2.04 -7.69
C THR A 402 -3.48 -2.28 -6.19
N ALA A 403 -4.56 -2.91 -5.72
CA ALA A 403 -4.77 -3.23 -4.33
C ALA A 403 -5.34 -4.63 -4.17
N ALA A 404 -5.09 -5.22 -3.00
CA ALA A 404 -5.61 -6.51 -2.60
C ALA A 404 -6.11 -6.44 -1.16
N VAL A 405 -7.09 -7.28 -0.82
CA VAL A 405 -7.63 -7.41 0.53
C VAL A 405 -8.04 -8.86 0.77
N LYS A 406 -7.91 -9.28 2.02
CA LYS A 406 -8.46 -10.53 2.53
C LYS A 406 -9.61 -10.20 3.48
N ALA A 407 -10.72 -10.87 3.32
CA ALA A 407 -11.88 -10.80 4.19
C ALA A 407 -12.22 -12.23 4.63
N PHE A 408 -11.79 -12.66 5.80
CA PHE A 408 -11.92 -14.04 6.30
C PHE A 408 -11.36 -15.06 5.28
N ASP A 409 -12.23 -15.83 4.64
CA ASP A 409 -11.84 -16.84 3.65
C ASP A 409 -12.07 -16.38 2.19
N VAL A 410 -12.16 -15.07 1.96
CA VAL A 410 -12.25 -14.47 0.61
C VAL A 410 -11.05 -13.57 0.37
N GLU A 411 -10.46 -13.66 -0.82
CA GLU A 411 -9.43 -12.76 -1.32
C GLU A 411 -9.96 -11.96 -2.51
N ALA A 412 -9.67 -10.67 -2.55
CA ALA A 412 -10.05 -9.79 -3.64
C ALA A 412 -8.89 -8.91 -4.09
N ALA A 413 -8.85 -8.58 -5.39
CA ALA A 413 -7.88 -7.67 -5.97
C ALA A 413 -8.53 -6.74 -6.98
N ARG A 414 -7.94 -5.54 -7.15
CA ARG A 414 -8.31 -4.60 -8.21
C ARG A 414 -7.08 -3.95 -8.80
N THR A 415 -7.22 -3.46 -10.05
CA THR A 415 -6.18 -2.67 -10.72
C THR A 415 -6.80 -1.81 -11.82
N GLY A 416 -6.24 -0.64 -12.07
CA GLY A 416 -6.72 0.30 -13.09
C GLY A 416 -8.09 0.89 -12.79
N LEU A 417 -8.78 1.28 -13.85
CA LEU A 417 -10.14 1.86 -13.82
C LEU A 417 -11.18 0.73 -13.83
N VAL A 418 -11.60 0.32 -12.66
CA VAL A 418 -12.58 -0.76 -12.51
C VAL A 418 -13.98 -0.26 -12.77
N GLY A 419 -14.67 -0.94 -13.69
CA GLY A 419 -16.07 -0.70 -14.01
C GLY A 419 -16.33 0.55 -14.86
N PRO A 420 -17.57 0.66 -15.39
CA PRO A 420 -17.89 1.67 -16.39
C PRO A 420 -17.91 3.11 -15.84
N ARG A 421 -18.18 3.30 -14.54
CA ARG A 421 -18.25 4.64 -13.94
C ARG A 421 -16.87 5.31 -13.92
N ALA A 422 -15.85 4.64 -13.39
CA ALA A 422 -14.49 5.15 -13.30
C ALA A 422 -13.92 5.45 -14.70
N ALA A 423 -14.11 4.53 -15.65
CA ALA A 423 -13.62 4.70 -17.00
C ALA A 423 -14.30 5.85 -17.75
N ARG A 424 -15.62 6.04 -17.61
CA ARG A 424 -16.33 7.19 -18.21
C ARG A 424 -15.88 8.52 -17.60
N THR A 425 -15.67 8.57 -16.30
CA THR A 425 -15.15 9.78 -15.63
C THR A 425 -13.77 10.17 -16.19
N ALA A 426 -12.95 9.17 -16.56
CA ALA A 426 -11.66 9.37 -17.21
C ALA A 426 -11.74 9.58 -18.75
N GLY A 427 -12.94 9.70 -19.32
CA GLY A 427 -13.15 10.05 -20.72
C GLY A 427 -13.14 8.88 -21.72
N PHE A 428 -13.16 7.61 -21.23
CA PHE A 428 -13.23 6.42 -22.09
C PHE A 428 -14.69 6.00 -22.40
N ASP A 429 -14.89 5.20 -23.47
CA ASP A 429 -16.15 4.49 -23.72
C ASP A 429 -16.04 3.02 -23.26
N PRO A 430 -16.36 2.73 -21.99
CA PRO A 430 -16.08 1.43 -21.40
C PRO A 430 -17.02 0.33 -21.85
N VAL A 431 -16.44 -0.84 -22.09
CA VAL A 431 -17.13 -2.13 -22.10
C VAL A 431 -16.61 -2.95 -20.93
N THR A 432 -17.52 -3.54 -20.17
CA THR A 432 -17.17 -4.32 -18.97
C THR A 432 -17.84 -5.68 -19.03
N GLU A 433 -17.09 -6.73 -18.76
CA GLU A 433 -17.59 -8.10 -18.67
C GLU A 433 -17.12 -8.74 -17.37
N THR A 434 -18.01 -9.54 -16.79
CA THR A 434 -17.74 -10.33 -15.59
C THR A 434 -17.98 -11.80 -15.90
N ILE A 435 -17.01 -12.64 -15.56
CA ILE A 435 -17.12 -14.09 -15.67
C ILE A 435 -16.74 -14.77 -14.35
N THR A 436 -17.28 -15.97 -14.16
CA THR A 436 -16.83 -16.89 -13.10
C THR A 436 -16.33 -18.17 -13.75
N ALA A 437 -15.12 -18.57 -13.44
CA ALA A 437 -14.49 -19.77 -13.96
C ALA A 437 -13.79 -20.56 -12.86
N LYS A 438 -13.52 -21.86 -13.12
CA LYS A 438 -12.80 -22.70 -12.16
C LYS A 438 -11.37 -22.21 -11.99
N SER A 439 -10.88 -22.19 -10.75
CA SER A 439 -9.51 -21.81 -10.41
C SER A 439 -8.48 -22.81 -10.93
N ARG A 440 -8.84 -24.09 -11.02
CA ARG A 440 -7.96 -25.20 -11.48
C ARG A 440 -8.73 -26.23 -12.27
N ALA A 441 -8.00 -27.20 -12.87
CA ALA A 441 -8.57 -28.21 -13.73
C ALA A 441 -9.70 -29.00 -13.02
N GLY A 442 -10.87 -29.12 -13.68
CA GLY A 442 -12.06 -29.68 -13.05
C GLY A 442 -11.99 -31.16 -12.63
N TYR A 443 -10.95 -31.88 -13.07
CA TYR A 443 -10.64 -33.23 -12.63
C TYR A 443 -9.64 -33.28 -11.47
N TYR A 444 -9.05 -32.13 -11.11
CA TYR A 444 -8.19 -31.99 -9.94
C TYR A 444 -9.05 -31.66 -8.72
N PRO A 445 -8.83 -32.33 -7.56
CA PRO A 445 -9.68 -32.15 -6.39
C PRO A 445 -9.55 -30.75 -5.75
N GLU A 446 -10.55 -30.36 -5.00
CA GLU A 446 -10.57 -29.17 -4.12
C GLU A 446 -10.38 -27.84 -4.86
N GLY A 447 -10.84 -27.71 -6.10
CA GLY A 447 -10.80 -26.45 -6.85
C GLY A 447 -12.07 -25.62 -6.65
N GLY A 448 -11.90 -24.33 -6.32
CA GLY A 448 -12.97 -23.33 -6.27
C GLY A 448 -13.19 -22.62 -7.60
N THR A 449 -13.68 -21.40 -7.50
CA THR A 449 -13.92 -20.51 -8.64
C THR A 449 -13.24 -19.16 -8.43
N VAL A 450 -12.94 -18.50 -9.54
CA VAL A 450 -12.46 -17.12 -9.58
C VAL A 450 -13.44 -16.31 -10.42
N THR A 451 -13.97 -15.25 -9.85
CA THR A 451 -14.74 -14.25 -10.59
C THR A 451 -13.80 -13.16 -11.06
N VAL A 452 -13.84 -12.84 -12.34
CA VAL A 452 -12.98 -11.83 -13.00
C VAL A 452 -13.87 -10.84 -13.72
N THR A 453 -13.74 -9.57 -13.37
CA THR A 453 -14.33 -8.44 -14.09
C THR A 453 -13.22 -7.71 -14.82
N LEU A 454 -13.35 -7.54 -16.14
CA LEU A 454 -12.45 -6.73 -16.96
C LEU A 454 -13.21 -5.54 -17.55
N THR A 455 -12.53 -4.39 -17.61
CA THR A 455 -13.03 -3.18 -18.27
C THR A 455 -12.06 -2.77 -19.37
N ALA A 456 -12.56 -2.48 -20.56
CA ALA A 456 -11.77 -2.01 -21.70
C ALA A 456 -12.45 -0.81 -22.38
N ASP A 457 -11.66 -0.04 -23.11
CA ASP A 457 -12.17 1.00 -23.98
C ASP A 457 -12.69 0.41 -25.30
N ARG A 458 -13.91 0.79 -25.69
CA ARG A 458 -14.59 0.24 -26.86
C ARG A 458 -13.85 0.50 -28.17
N ASP A 459 -13.33 1.72 -28.32
CA ASP A 459 -12.78 2.17 -29.58
C ASP A 459 -11.38 1.59 -29.83
N SER A 460 -10.54 1.60 -28.81
CA SER A 460 -9.15 1.14 -28.90
C SER A 460 -8.94 -0.32 -28.53
N GLY A 461 -9.87 -0.92 -27.81
CA GLY A 461 -9.71 -2.24 -27.18
C GLY A 461 -8.71 -2.25 -26.03
N ARG A 462 -8.18 -1.08 -25.60
CA ARG A 462 -7.21 -0.97 -24.51
C ARG A 462 -7.83 -1.46 -23.21
N LEU A 463 -7.08 -2.29 -22.50
CA LEU A 463 -7.46 -2.73 -21.14
C LEU A 463 -7.33 -1.56 -20.16
N LEU A 464 -8.41 -1.23 -19.46
CA LEU A 464 -8.48 -0.11 -18.54
C LEU A 464 -8.40 -0.52 -17.08
N GLY A 465 -8.98 -1.66 -16.71
CA GLY A 465 -9.02 -2.11 -15.35
C GLY A 465 -9.57 -3.50 -15.14
N ALA A 466 -9.41 -4.01 -13.94
CA ALA A 466 -9.90 -5.31 -13.52
C ALA A 466 -10.22 -5.38 -12.03
N SER A 467 -11.17 -6.26 -11.68
CA SER A 467 -11.43 -6.68 -10.31
C SER A 467 -11.61 -8.21 -10.29
N LEU A 468 -11.01 -8.84 -9.28
CA LEU A 468 -11.03 -10.28 -9.13
C LEU A 468 -11.43 -10.63 -7.69
N VAL A 469 -12.17 -11.73 -7.53
CA VAL A 469 -12.52 -12.27 -6.22
C VAL A 469 -12.56 -13.80 -6.28
N SER A 470 -12.12 -14.45 -5.20
CA SER A 470 -12.20 -15.88 -5.00
C SER A 470 -12.18 -16.24 -3.52
N GLU A 471 -12.44 -17.51 -3.18
CA GLU A 471 -12.04 -18.04 -1.88
C GLU A 471 -10.52 -17.90 -1.71
N TYR A 472 -10.08 -17.71 -0.47
CA TYR A 472 -8.67 -17.52 -0.14
C TYR A 472 -7.83 -18.74 -0.56
N GLY A 473 -6.76 -18.45 -1.30
CA GLY A 473 -5.87 -19.49 -1.86
C GLY A 473 -6.29 -20.01 -3.24
N GLU A 474 -7.41 -19.55 -3.80
CA GLU A 474 -7.80 -19.90 -5.18
C GLU A 474 -7.16 -18.99 -6.23
N GLY A 475 -6.47 -17.92 -5.79
CA GLY A 475 -5.50 -17.17 -6.58
C GLY A 475 -6.04 -15.96 -7.33
N ALA A 476 -7.11 -15.31 -6.88
CA ALA A 476 -7.59 -14.06 -7.45
C ALA A 476 -6.53 -12.97 -7.39
N VAL A 477 -5.88 -12.80 -6.22
CA VAL A 477 -4.83 -11.79 -6.03
C VAL A 477 -3.65 -12.02 -6.97
N HIS A 478 -3.12 -13.23 -7.03
CA HIS A 478 -1.94 -13.54 -7.87
C HIS A 478 -2.23 -13.46 -9.37
N ARG A 479 -3.46 -13.76 -9.80
CA ARG A 479 -3.87 -13.60 -11.20
C ARG A 479 -3.96 -12.15 -11.65
N SER A 480 -4.24 -11.23 -10.73
CA SER A 480 -4.26 -9.80 -11.04
C SER A 480 -2.92 -9.27 -11.57
N HIS A 481 -1.79 -9.91 -11.22
CA HIS A 481 -0.44 -9.45 -11.61
C HIS A 481 -0.22 -9.49 -13.14
N ALA A 482 -0.78 -10.47 -13.85
CA ALA A 482 -0.73 -10.50 -15.31
C ALA A 482 -1.50 -9.31 -15.93
N ILE A 483 -2.63 -8.96 -15.31
CA ILE A 483 -3.47 -7.84 -15.74
C ILE A 483 -2.77 -6.50 -15.45
N VAL A 484 -2.12 -6.38 -14.28
CA VAL A 484 -1.30 -5.19 -13.93
C VAL A 484 -0.23 -4.96 -14.99
N GLY A 485 0.50 -6.01 -15.39
CA GLY A 485 1.50 -5.92 -16.45
C GLY A 485 0.88 -5.44 -17.77
N ALA A 486 -0.25 -6.02 -18.18
CA ALA A 486 -0.96 -5.62 -19.40
C ALA A 486 -1.41 -4.15 -19.35
N ILE A 487 -1.99 -3.69 -18.24
CA ILE A 487 -2.42 -2.29 -18.07
C ILE A 487 -1.23 -1.33 -18.10
N THR A 488 -0.13 -1.68 -17.43
CA THR A 488 1.09 -0.85 -17.38
C THR A 488 1.69 -0.64 -18.76
N GLU A 489 1.69 -1.68 -19.61
CA GLU A 489 2.18 -1.63 -20.98
C GLU A 489 1.15 -1.09 -21.99
N GLY A 490 -0.05 -0.71 -21.54
CA GLY A 490 -1.12 -0.21 -22.40
C GLY A 490 -1.67 -1.26 -23.36
N ALA A 491 -1.59 -2.53 -23.01
CA ALA A 491 -2.05 -3.64 -23.81
C ALA A 491 -3.56 -3.61 -24.06
N THR A 492 -3.98 -4.22 -25.17
CA THR A 492 -5.40 -4.45 -25.49
C THR A 492 -5.92 -5.73 -24.86
N VAL A 493 -7.24 -5.88 -24.81
CA VAL A 493 -7.89 -7.14 -24.42
C VAL A 493 -7.46 -8.30 -25.33
N ALA A 494 -7.24 -8.03 -26.61
CA ALA A 494 -6.79 -9.04 -27.58
C ALA A 494 -5.34 -9.50 -27.30
N ASP A 495 -4.48 -8.60 -26.81
CA ASP A 495 -3.13 -8.97 -26.36
C ASP A 495 -3.22 -9.87 -25.13
N LEU A 496 -4.02 -9.48 -24.12
CA LEU A 496 -4.21 -10.26 -22.90
C LEU A 496 -4.77 -11.67 -23.19
N GLU A 497 -5.71 -11.80 -24.13
CA GLU A 497 -6.27 -13.10 -24.56
C GLU A 497 -5.18 -14.07 -25.03
N ASN A 498 -4.08 -13.55 -25.56
CA ASN A 498 -2.98 -14.34 -26.14
C ASN A 498 -1.75 -14.49 -25.22
N TYR A 499 -1.83 -14.09 -23.95
CA TYR A 499 -0.70 -14.28 -23.04
C TYR A 499 -0.44 -15.75 -22.78
N ASP A 500 0.84 -16.14 -22.81
CA ASP A 500 1.31 -17.50 -22.50
C ASP A 500 1.42 -17.69 -20.99
N LEU A 501 0.27 -17.87 -20.33
CA LEU A 501 0.20 -18.08 -18.89
C LEU A 501 0.54 -19.53 -18.52
N ALA A 502 1.20 -19.71 -17.37
CA ALA A 502 1.59 -21.02 -16.88
C ALA A 502 0.38 -21.92 -16.61
N TYR A 503 0.46 -23.19 -17.05
CA TYR A 503 -0.56 -24.19 -16.82
C TYR A 503 -0.02 -25.45 -16.19
N ALA A 504 -0.66 -25.87 -15.11
CA ALA A 504 -0.66 -27.27 -14.67
C ALA A 504 -1.93 -27.54 -13.85
N PRO A 505 -2.48 -28.76 -13.87
CA PRO A 505 -3.79 -29.08 -13.27
C PRO A 505 -4.01 -28.62 -11.82
N PRO A 506 -2.99 -28.66 -10.92
CA PRO A 506 -3.13 -28.21 -9.54
C PRO A 506 -3.26 -26.68 -9.37
N PHE A 507 -2.82 -25.90 -10.35
CA PHE A 507 -2.69 -24.45 -10.23
C PHE A 507 -3.67 -23.68 -11.10
N ASN A 508 -4.07 -24.27 -12.25
CA ASN A 508 -4.85 -23.55 -13.23
C ASN A 508 -5.68 -24.48 -14.12
N THR A 509 -6.62 -23.90 -14.85
CA THR A 509 -7.26 -24.50 -16.02
C THR A 509 -6.40 -24.25 -17.27
N THR A 510 -6.57 -25.01 -18.34
CA THR A 510 -5.87 -24.78 -19.62
C THR A 510 -6.10 -23.36 -20.15
N TRP A 511 -7.32 -22.86 -19.98
CA TRP A 511 -7.64 -21.46 -20.18
C TRP A 511 -7.82 -20.82 -18.81
N ASP A 512 -6.81 -20.05 -18.35
CA ASP A 512 -6.87 -19.32 -17.09
C ASP A 512 -8.12 -18.45 -17.03
N PRO A 513 -8.76 -18.27 -15.86
CA PRO A 513 -9.89 -17.35 -15.69
C PRO A 513 -9.67 -15.96 -16.31
N VAL A 514 -8.44 -15.42 -16.25
CA VAL A 514 -8.09 -14.13 -16.89
C VAL A 514 -8.21 -14.22 -18.41
N LEU A 515 -7.70 -15.29 -19.02
CA LEU A 515 -7.81 -15.48 -20.49
C LEU A 515 -9.25 -15.72 -20.91
N VAL A 516 -10.05 -16.42 -20.09
CA VAL A 516 -11.49 -16.59 -20.35
C VAL A 516 -12.21 -15.25 -20.32
N ALA A 517 -11.94 -14.41 -19.32
CA ALA A 517 -12.51 -13.07 -19.23
C ALA A 517 -12.10 -12.19 -20.42
N ALA A 518 -10.83 -12.21 -20.81
CA ALA A 518 -10.33 -11.49 -21.98
C ALA A 518 -11.03 -11.94 -23.27
N LYS A 519 -11.20 -13.24 -23.45
CA LYS A 519 -11.90 -13.82 -24.62
C LYS A 519 -13.36 -13.39 -24.69
N VAL A 520 -14.08 -13.37 -23.55
CA VAL A 520 -15.48 -12.93 -23.51
C VAL A 520 -15.56 -11.45 -23.85
N LEU A 521 -14.75 -10.61 -23.22
CA LEU A 521 -14.71 -9.17 -23.48
C LEU A 521 -14.29 -8.84 -24.92
N SER A 522 -13.31 -9.54 -25.49
CA SER A 522 -12.96 -9.45 -26.92
C SER A 522 -14.15 -9.74 -27.84
N GLY A 523 -15.00 -10.71 -27.46
CA GLY A 523 -16.21 -11.02 -28.19
C GLY A 523 -17.25 -9.90 -28.21
N THR A 524 -17.37 -9.20 -27.07
CA THR A 524 -18.33 -8.07 -26.90
C THR A 524 -17.82 -6.78 -27.57
N LEU A 525 -16.50 -6.62 -27.75
CA LEU A 525 -15.89 -5.47 -28.44
C LEU A 525 -16.03 -5.55 -29.98
N ARG A 526 -16.27 -6.72 -30.54
CA ARG A 526 -16.48 -6.98 -32.00
C ARG A 526 -17.90 -6.67 -32.44
#